data_3635fad1e19cd32bae686729cda8d8ea
#
_entry.id   3635fad1e19cd32bae686729cda8d8ea
#
_cell.length_a   1.000
_cell.length_b   1.000
_cell.length_c   1.000
_cell.angle_alpha   90.00
_cell.angle_beta   90.00
_cell.angle_gamma   90.00
#
_symmetry.space_group_name_H-M   'P 1'
#
loop_
_entity.id
_entity.type
_entity.pdbx_description
1 polymer ?
#
loop_
_entity_poly.entity_id
_entity_poly.type
_entity_poly.pdbx_seq_one_letter_code
_entity_poly.pdbx_strand_id
1 'polypeptide(L)'
;NRGSHEEIAEPTVFLTINEIGGLSIIPVSKAVADEDYPVRLQRSGDTYELEVIAPFQVWVNGEQVSRHTLRSGELLELGRNGPMARYRIYAIGRIPLRTASHAFYDCIDCARYADDSLVSRSGRLVAALAGELVTRSTVWFRILVVVLLVALIVSTTYLSRQSRNLEVRLEQEASFMLGISEILRRSEKEAISREQLSSLRKQLEKRVDALEARSLATRKVIAEASRSIVFIQASYQYIDLASEKPLRYVLDSNDELIVTPFGPAITLEGDGPLVELQYTGTAFVVGAPNVLITNRHVAMPWESNPAHEQFETMGLVAKFDRFIGYLPGVDKYFNVQLVAASDEIDIAVLSSDDPMLEAHPLPTALTAVQPGDEVLLIGYPTGVQAILARTDAKFLDEIGETDALGFWTVVEKLSASGLISPLATRGIVGQVTRDAVVYDAGTTYGGSGGPVLNLQGEVIAVNTSIMEGFSGANLGLPIARILPFLQQSLESIKSRE
;
A
#
# COMPACT_ATOMS: atom_id res chain seq x y z
N ASN A 1 -10.18 37.61 5.88
CA ASN A 1 -9.03 38.48 6.12
C ASN A 1 -7.84 37.94 5.33
N ARG A 2 -7.35 38.71 4.36
CA ARG A 2 -6.12 38.39 3.62
C ARG A 2 -4.96 38.63 4.59
N GLY A 3 -4.37 37.58 5.15
CA GLY A 3 -3.22 37.67 6.03
C GLY A 3 -2.06 38.36 5.33
N SER A 4 -1.85 39.64 5.60
CA SER A 4 -0.66 40.38 5.26
C SER A 4 0.40 40.15 6.35
N HIS A 5 1.67 39.98 5.95
CA HIS A 5 2.77 40.10 6.89
C HIS A 5 3.11 41.58 7.03
N GLU A 6 3.06 42.08 8.26
CA GLU A 6 3.54 43.39 8.60
C GLU A 6 4.74 43.24 9.53
N GLU A 7 5.85 43.88 9.20
CA GLU A 7 7.07 43.86 10.00
C GLU A 7 7.07 45.02 10.99
N ILE A 8 7.33 44.74 12.26
CA ILE A 8 7.46 45.75 13.30
C ILE A 8 8.96 45.98 13.53
N ALA A 9 9.47 47.06 13.03
CA ALA A 9 10.88 47.49 13.21
C ALA A 9 11.04 48.60 14.24
N GLU A 10 10.00 49.40 14.48
CA GLU A 10 10.05 50.56 15.39
C GLU A 10 9.93 50.12 16.87
N PRO A 11 10.57 50.90 17.79
CA PRO A 11 10.54 50.55 19.22
C PRO A 11 9.16 50.64 19.85
N THR A 12 8.25 51.43 19.28
CA THR A 12 6.88 51.56 19.74
C THR A 12 5.96 51.68 18.53
N VAL A 13 4.89 50.87 18.52
CA VAL A 13 3.85 50.91 17.49
C VAL A 13 2.47 50.73 18.13
N PHE A 14 1.44 51.21 17.45
CA PHE A 14 0.04 51.03 17.86
C PHE A 14 -0.63 50.00 16.98
N LEU A 15 -1.49 49.19 17.57
CA LEU A 15 -2.39 48.29 16.85
C LEU A 15 -3.81 48.86 16.84
N THR A 16 -4.44 48.87 15.70
CA THR A 16 -5.82 49.34 15.53
C THR A 16 -6.56 48.47 14.51
N ILE A 17 -7.87 48.64 14.47
CA ILE A 17 -8.75 47.99 13.49
C ILE A 17 -9.02 49.00 12.38
N ASN A 18 -8.66 48.70 11.15
CA ASN A 18 -8.93 49.56 9.99
C ASN A 18 -10.40 49.52 9.56
N GLU A 19 -10.80 50.44 8.67
CA GLU A 19 -12.17 50.59 8.15
C GLU A 19 -12.75 49.32 7.50
N ILE A 20 -11.89 48.37 7.09
CA ILE A 20 -12.26 47.10 6.46
C ILE A 20 -12.35 45.96 7.52
N GLY A 21 -12.17 46.29 8.82
CA GLY A 21 -12.18 45.31 9.90
C GLY A 21 -10.92 44.47 10.02
N GLY A 22 -9.83 44.86 9.37
CA GLY A 22 -8.51 44.24 9.48
C GLY A 22 -7.62 44.91 10.54
N LEU A 23 -6.59 44.20 11.02
CA LEU A 23 -5.60 44.73 11.92
C LEU A 23 -4.65 45.62 11.14
N SER A 24 -4.32 46.81 11.67
CA SER A 24 -3.31 47.74 11.14
C SER A 24 -2.29 48.10 12.20
N ILE A 25 -1.05 48.22 11.81
CA ILE A 25 0.08 48.66 12.65
C ILE A 25 0.40 50.07 12.29
N ILE A 26 0.37 50.98 13.27
CA ILE A 26 0.66 52.42 13.09
C ILE A 26 1.90 52.74 13.88
N PRO A 27 3.00 53.19 13.21
CA PRO A 27 4.20 53.65 13.88
C PRO A 27 3.94 54.94 14.65
N VAL A 28 4.63 55.15 15.76
CA VAL A 28 4.48 56.36 16.59
C VAL A 28 4.73 57.63 15.75
N SER A 29 5.61 57.59 14.79
CA SER A 29 5.89 58.71 13.87
C SER A 29 4.69 59.17 13.05
N LYS A 30 3.64 58.34 12.95
CA LYS A 30 2.39 58.60 12.20
C LYS A 30 1.14 58.67 13.11
N ALA A 31 1.31 58.49 14.42
CA ALA A 31 0.20 58.55 15.36
C ALA A 31 -0.18 60.04 15.65
N VAL A 32 -1.47 60.29 15.70
CA VAL A 32 -2.01 61.67 15.94
C VAL A 32 -2.05 61.97 17.43
N ALA A 33 -2.49 61.02 18.27
CA ALA A 33 -2.39 61.05 19.72
C ALA A 33 -2.34 59.64 20.28
N ASP A 34 -1.65 59.43 21.40
CA ASP A 34 -1.50 58.08 22.01
C ASP A 34 -2.82 57.48 22.45
N GLU A 35 -3.78 58.34 22.85
CA GLU A 35 -5.11 57.94 23.38
C GLU A 35 -6.10 57.52 22.28
N ASP A 36 -5.78 57.78 21.00
CA ASP A 36 -6.66 57.40 19.87
C ASP A 36 -6.52 55.97 19.47
N TYR A 37 -5.56 55.22 20.02
CA TYR A 37 -5.30 53.84 19.62
C TYR A 37 -5.51 52.87 20.77
N PRO A 38 -6.20 51.75 20.51
CA PRO A 38 -6.62 50.86 21.59
C PRO A 38 -5.48 50.03 22.19
N VAL A 39 -4.40 49.80 21.47
CA VAL A 39 -3.29 48.92 21.90
C VAL A 39 -1.93 49.49 21.51
N ARG A 40 -1.02 49.54 22.48
CA ARG A 40 0.37 49.90 22.32
C ARG A 40 1.24 48.65 22.39
N LEU A 41 2.18 48.52 21.46
CA LEU A 41 3.30 47.59 21.55
C LEU A 41 4.59 48.36 21.76
N GLN A 42 5.25 48.11 22.88
CA GLN A 42 6.55 48.72 23.22
C GLN A 42 7.63 47.66 23.27
N ARG A 43 8.75 47.90 22.61
CA ARG A 43 9.88 46.97 22.56
C ARG A 43 10.51 46.80 23.93
N SER A 44 10.62 45.55 24.37
CA SER A 44 11.26 45.14 25.64
C SER A 44 12.26 44.01 25.32
N GLY A 45 13.54 44.38 25.17
CA GLY A 45 14.58 43.43 24.70
C GLY A 45 14.36 42.96 23.27
N ASP A 46 14.27 41.64 23.10
CA ASP A 46 14.05 40.99 21.78
C ASP A 46 12.54 40.77 21.45
N THR A 47 11.65 41.26 22.31
CA THR A 47 10.20 41.09 22.12
C THR A 47 9.47 42.44 22.33
N TYR A 48 8.14 42.38 22.24
CA TYR A 48 7.27 43.52 22.51
C TYR A 48 6.37 43.24 23.72
N GLU A 49 6.18 44.30 24.52
CA GLU A 49 5.18 44.32 25.56
C GLU A 49 3.90 44.98 25.03
N LEU A 50 2.80 44.27 25.14
CA LEU A 50 1.47 44.73 24.76
C LEU A 50 0.83 45.43 25.95
N GLU A 51 0.28 46.65 25.75
CA GLU A 51 -0.49 47.41 26.73
C GLU A 51 -1.78 47.89 26.07
N VAL A 52 -2.91 47.70 26.76
CA VAL A 52 -4.23 48.16 26.32
C VAL A 52 -4.47 49.55 26.89
N ILE A 53 -4.65 50.59 26.05
CA ILE A 53 -4.71 52.01 26.43
C ILE A 53 -6.16 52.49 26.65
N ALA A 54 -7.10 52.10 25.78
CA ALA A 54 -8.48 52.51 25.80
C ALA A 54 -9.38 51.45 26.46
N PRO A 55 -10.66 51.70 26.74
CA PRO A 55 -11.60 50.64 27.18
C PRO A 55 -11.87 49.65 26.03
N PHE A 56 -10.83 48.96 25.63
CA PHE A 56 -10.82 47.98 24.56
C PHE A 56 -10.47 46.61 25.14
N GLN A 57 -10.88 45.57 24.51
CA GLN A 57 -10.63 44.21 24.99
C GLN A 57 -9.65 43.50 24.00
N VAL A 58 -8.60 42.93 24.54
CA VAL A 58 -7.58 42.17 23.78
C VAL A 58 -7.42 40.81 24.41
N TRP A 59 -7.32 39.79 23.57
CA TRP A 59 -7.04 38.42 23.99
C TRP A 59 -5.71 37.96 23.41
N VAL A 60 -4.93 37.24 24.22
CA VAL A 60 -3.73 36.54 23.82
C VAL A 60 -3.95 35.06 24.07
N ASN A 61 -3.90 34.24 23.03
CA ASN A 61 -4.20 32.78 23.09
C ASN A 61 -5.56 32.45 23.75
N GLY A 62 -6.55 33.32 23.61
CA GLY A 62 -7.90 33.17 24.17
C GLY A 62 -8.06 33.65 25.60
N GLU A 63 -7.04 34.22 26.26
CA GLU A 63 -7.11 34.87 27.56
C GLU A 63 -7.15 36.38 27.42
N GLN A 64 -8.07 37.05 28.12
CA GLN A 64 -8.18 38.50 28.08
C GLN A 64 -7.02 39.14 28.88
N VAL A 65 -6.33 40.08 28.29
CA VAL A 65 -5.15 40.74 28.88
C VAL A 65 -5.30 42.25 28.82
N SER A 66 -4.75 42.95 29.83
CA SER A 66 -4.55 44.41 29.81
C SER A 66 -3.08 44.79 29.56
N ARG A 67 -2.18 43.90 29.96
CA ARG A 67 -0.75 43.99 29.71
C ARG A 67 -0.15 42.62 29.56
N HIS A 68 0.70 42.40 28.54
CA HIS A 68 1.29 41.08 28.28
C HIS A 68 2.63 41.20 27.50
N THR A 69 3.64 40.42 27.89
CA THR A 69 4.89 40.33 27.14
C THR A 69 4.73 39.27 26.06
N LEU A 70 4.77 39.68 24.80
CA LEU A 70 4.51 38.79 23.66
C LEU A 70 5.63 37.78 23.47
N ARG A 71 5.25 36.52 23.23
CA ARG A 71 6.15 35.42 22.87
C ARG A 71 5.92 34.99 21.43
N SER A 72 6.98 34.52 20.77
CA SER A 72 6.88 34.06 19.38
C SER A 72 5.92 32.90 19.25
N GLY A 73 4.93 33.04 18.37
CA GLY A 73 3.87 32.06 18.13
C GLY A 73 2.51 32.41 18.75
N GLU A 74 2.44 33.41 19.63
CA GLU A 74 1.18 33.81 20.28
C GLU A 74 0.18 34.44 19.30
N LEU A 75 -1.10 34.15 19.52
CA LEU A 75 -2.21 34.68 18.75
C LEU A 75 -2.87 35.83 19.51
N LEU A 76 -2.93 36.99 18.86
CA LEU A 76 -3.58 38.20 19.37
C LEU A 76 -4.96 38.33 18.69
N GLU A 77 -5.98 38.69 19.48
CA GLU A 77 -7.31 39.03 18.98
C GLU A 77 -7.71 40.40 19.52
N LEU A 78 -8.05 41.31 18.63
CA LEU A 78 -8.45 42.67 18.97
C LEU A 78 -10.00 42.80 18.94
N GLY A 79 -10.64 42.87 20.12
CA GLY A 79 -12.07 42.81 20.24
C GLY A 79 -12.60 41.36 20.14
N ARG A 80 -13.66 41.04 20.87
CA ARG A 80 -14.25 39.69 20.85
C ARG A 80 -14.78 39.37 19.45
N ASN A 81 -14.27 38.28 18.83
CA ASN A 81 -14.48 37.96 17.42
C ASN A 81 -13.91 38.99 16.41
N GLY A 82 -12.95 39.78 16.84
CA GLY A 82 -12.25 40.78 16.02
C GLY A 82 -11.14 40.18 15.13
N PRO A 83 -10.33 41.06 14.52
CA PRO A 83 -9.20 40.61 13.71
C PRO A 83 -8.15 39.92 14.57
N MET A 84 -7.65 38.79 14.08
CA MET A 84 -6.60 38.02 14.72
C MET A 84 -5.26 38.16 13.99
N ALA A 85 -4.17 38.23 14.76
CA ALA A 85 -2.81 38.22 14.24
C ALA A 85 -1.89 37.31 15.06
N ARG A 86 -0.96 36.65 14.40
CA ARG A 86 0.05 35.85 15.10
C ARG A 86 1.34 36.62 15.19
N TYR A 87 1.81 36.83 16.41
CA TYR A 87 3.11 37.46 16.68
C TYR A 87 4.23 36.44 16.48
N ARG A 88 5.30 36.84 15.75
CA ARG A 88 6.49 36.00 15.55
C ARG A 88 7.74 36.81 15.58
N ILE A 89 8.78 36.27 16.22
CA ILE A 89 10.11 36.87 16.29
C ILE A 89 10.99 36.17 15.26
N TYR A 90 11.64 36.93 14.39
CA TYR A 90 12.58 36.41 13.43
C TYR A 90 13.94 37.11 13.58
N ALA A 91 15.03 36.38 13.26
CA ALA A 91 16.34 36.99 13.20
C ALA A 91 16.39 38.01 12.04
N ILE A 92 17.08 39.14 12.26
CA ILE A 92 17.22 40.26 11.32
C ILE A 92 17.69 39.72 9.95
N GLY A 93 16.93 40.04 8.89
CA GLY A 93 17.24 39.64 7.50
C GLY A 93 16.76 38.25 7.08
N ARG A 94 16.01 37.52 7.93
CA ARG A 94 15.39 36.23 7.59
C ARG A 94 13.89 36.30 7.81
N ILE A 95 13.16 36.84 6.85
CA ILE A 95 11.70 36.68 6.80
C ILE A 95 11.44 35.37 6.04
N PRO A 96 11.08 34.25 6.71
CA PRO A 96 10.78 33.00 6.01
C PRO A 96 9.47 33.19 5.24
N LEU A 97 9.43 32.67 4.03
CA LEU A 97 8.18 32.49 3.30
C LEU A 97 7.22 31.68 4.17
N ARG A 98 5.97 32.14 4.27
CA ARG A 98 4.91 31.43 5.01
C ARG A 98 4.76 30.01 4.45
N THR A 99 5.07 29.01 5.25
CA THR A 99 4.95 27.60 4.84
C THR A 99 3.50 27.13 4.93
N ALA A 100 3.15 26.08 4.18
CA ALA A 100 1.82 25.48 4.25
C ALA A 100 1.44 25.01 5.67
N SER A 101 2.42 24.55 6.45
CA SER A 101 2.21 24.19 7.86
C SER A 101 1.84 25.40 8.72
N HIS A 102 2.43 26.57 8.51
CA HIS A 102 2.06 27.79 9.21
C HIS A 102 0.61 28.20 8.91
N ALA A 103 0.21 28.15 7.63
CA ALA A 103 -1.16 28.46 7.24
C ALA A 103 -2.18 27.46 7.86
N PHE A 104 -1.82 26.18 7.90
CA PHE A 104 -2.65 25.14 8.49
C PHE A 104 -2.87 25.32 9.99
N TYR A 105 -1.80 25.59 10.77
CA TYR A 105 -1.92 25.86 12.21
C TYR A 105 -2.69 27.13 12.48
N ASP A 106 -2.50 28.19 11.70
CA ASP A 106 -3.25 29.46 11.85
C ASP A 106 -4.76 29.23 11.61
N CYS A 107 -5.14 28.39 10.64
CA CYS A 107 -6.54 28.03 10.39
C CYS A 107 -7.16 27.21 11.53
N ILE A 108 -6.40 26.27 12.11
CA ILE A 108 -6.85 25.47 13.25
C ILE A 108 -7.09 26.38 14.49
N ASP A 109 -6.16 27.28 14.78
CA ASP A 109 -6.27 28.15 15.93
C ASP A 109 -7.43 29.15 15.77
N CYS A 110 -7.65 29.71 14.58
CA CYS A 110 -8.83 30.54 14.30
C CYS A 110 -10.14 29.78 14.51
N ALA A 111 -10.18 28.47 14.17
CA ALA A 111 -11.37 27.64 14.43
C ALA A 111 -11.51 27.25 15.89
N ARG A 112 -10.40 27.10 16.63
CA ARG A 112 -10.39 26.68 18.04
C ARG A 112 -10.88 27.77 18.98
N TYR A 113 -10.53 29.04 18.70
CA TYR A 113 -10.87 30.17 19.54
C TYR A 113 -12.14 30.93 19.12
N ALA A 114 -12.81 30.53 18.04
CA ALA A 114 -14.09 31.09 17.63
C ALA A 114 -15.23 30.64 18.58
N ASP A 115 -16.05 31.60 19.03
CA ASP A 115 -17.13 31.37 20.00
C ASP A 115 -18.46 30.93 19.33
N ASP A 116 -18.35 30.01 18.34
CA ASP A 116 -19.46 29.58 17.50
C ASP A 116 -19.78 28.08 17.63
N SER A 117 -20.93 27.67 17.07
CA SER A 117 -21.33 26.27 17.00
C SER A 117 -20.31 25.40 16.24
N LEU A 118 -20.17 24.11 16.58
CA LEU A 118 -19.25 23.18 15.94
C LEU A 118 -19.37 23.12 14.42
N VAL A 119 -20.59 23.27 13.88
CA VAL A 119 -20.87 23.24 12.45
C VAL A 119 -20.33 24.49 11.75
N SER A 120 -20.48 25.68 12.35
CA SER A 120 -19.95 26.92 11.76
C SER A 120 -18.44 27.02 11.89
N ARG A 121 -17.83 26.43 12.93
CA ARG A 121 -16.37 26.29 13.10
C ARG A 121 -15.76 25.43 11.99
N SER A 122 -16.37 24.27 11.73
CA SER A 122 -15.89 23.38 10.65
C SER A 122 -16.04 24.01 9.27
N GLY A 123 -17.16 24.71 9.01
CA GLY A 123 -17.37 25.43 7.76
C GLY A 123 -16.35 26.55 7.52
N ARG A 124 -16.01 27.33 8.54
CA ARG A 124 -14.98 28.38 8.45
C ARG A 124 -13.59 27.82 8.28
N LEU A 125 -13.26 26.73 8.95
CA LEU A 125 -11.97 26.05 8.77
C LEU A 125 -11.79 25.57 7.32
N VAL A 126 -12.80 24.93 6.76
CA VAL A 126 -12.78 24.47 5.36
C VAL A 126 -12.69 25.65 4.39
N ALA A 127 -13.44 26.73 4.63
CA ALA A 127 -13.39 27.92 3.77
C ALA A 127 -12.04 28.66 3.84
N ALA A 128 -11.45 28.74 5.04
CA ALA A 128 -10.12 29.35 5.23
C ALA A 128 -9.02 28.52 4.59
N LEU A 129 -9.04 27.19 4.75
CA LEU A 129 -8.10 26.29 4.11
C LEU A 129 -8.22 26.32 2.58
N ALA A 130 -9.46 26.30 2.06
CA ALA A 130 -9.71 26.40 0.62
C ALA A 130 -9.22 27.74 0.04
N GLY A 131 -9.44 28.84 0.75
CA GLY A 131 -8.99 30.17 0.35
C GLY A 131 -7.46 30.27 0.28
N GLU A 132 -6.74 29.78 1.29
CA GLU A 132 -5.27 29.72 1.29
C GLU A 132 -4.72 28.81 0.19
N LEU A 133 -5.36 27.68 -0.03
CA LEU A 133 -5.03 26.71 -1.05
C LEU A 133 -5.13 27.28 -2.47
N VAL A 134 -6.17 28.06 -2.73
CA VAL A 134 -6.41 28.69 -4.06
C VAL A 134 -5.50 29.91 -4.28
N THR A 135 -5.21 30.71 -3.26
CA THR A 135 -4.55 32.01 -3.45
C THR A 135 -3.03 31.99 -3.27
N ARG A 136 -2.48 31.09 -2.47
CA ARG A 136 -1.07 31.14 -2.03
C ARG A 136 -0.24 29.88 -2.22
N SER A 137 -0.84 28.77 -2.65
CA SER A 137 -0.08 27.54 -2.89
C SER A 137 0.68 27.57 -4.21
N THR A 138 1.79 26.82 -4.27
CA THR A 138 2.50 26.59 -5.54
C THR A 138 1.61 25.85 -6.53
N VAL A 139 1.85 26.06 -7.84
CA VAL A 139 1.07 25.39 -8.91
C VAL A 139 1.07 23.87 -8.73
N TRP A 140 2.19 23.29 -8.34
CA TRP A 140 2.32 21.85 -8.09
C TRP A 140 1.43 21.35 -6.95
N PHE A 141 1.29 22.12 -5.87
CA PHE A 141 0.42 21.77 -4.76
C PHE A 141 -1.08 21.84 -5.16
N ARG A 142 -1.47 22.81 -5.99
CA ARG A 142 -2.84 22.89 -6.55
C ARG A 142 -3.15 21.68 -7.41
N ILE A 143 -2.21 21.25 -8.28
CA ILE A 143 -2.34 20.05 -9.09
C ILE A 143 -2.52 18.83 -8.19
N LEU A 144 -1.69 18.66 -7.15
CA LEU A 144 -1.80 17.55 -6.21
C LEU A 144 -3.19 17.48 -5.56
N VAL A 145 -3.72 18.61 -5.10
CA VAL A 145 -5.07 18.67 -4.48
C VAL A 145 -6.16 18.33 -5.47
N VAL A 146 -6.07 18.81 -6.71
CA VAL A 146 -7.03 18.46 -7.77
C VAL A 146 -6.98 16.97 -8.07
N VAL A 147 -5.77 16.40 -8.16
CA VAL A 147 -5.58 14.94 -8.38
C VAL A 147 -6.20 14.13 -7.23
N LEU A 148 -5.97 14.55 -5.97
CA LEU A 148 -6.58 13.89 -4.80
C LEU A 148 -8.10 13.98 -4.81
N LEU A 149 -8.67 15.12 -5.18
CA LEU A 149 -10.13 15.28 -5.30
C LEU A 149 -10.71 14.40 -6.43
N VAL A 150 -10.04 14.35 -7.57
CA VAL A 150 -10.43 13.46 -8.68
C VAL A 150 -10.34 12.00 -8.24
N ALA A 151 -9.26 11.60 -7.56
CA ALA A 151 -9.10 10.25 -7.04
C ALA A 151 -10.20 9.89 -6.02
N LEU A 152 -10.60 10.84 -5.15
CA LEU A 152 -11.70 10.65 -4.21
C LEU A 152 -13.04 10.47 -4.93
N ILE A 153 -13.32 11.29 -5.97
CA ILE A 153 -14.53 11.17 -6.78
C ILE A 153 -14.55 9.83 -7.51
N VAL A 154 -13.43 9.40 -8.10
CA VAL A 154 -13.31 8.11 -8.77
C VAL A 154 -13.52 6.97 -7.76
N SER A 155 -12.93 7.05 -6.58
CA SER A 155 -13.10 6.06 -5.52
C SER A 155 -14.56 5.97 -5.04
N THR A 156 -15.22 7.10 -4.81
CA THR A 156 -16.64 7.12 -4.39
C THR A 156 -17.57 6.61 -5.47
N THR A 157 -17.31 6.93 -6.75
CA THR A 157 -18.09 6.39 -7.87
C THR A 157 -17.87 4.89 -8.06
N TYR A 158 -16.65 4.41 -7.84
CA TYR A 158 -16.33 2.97 -7.85
C TYR A 158 -17.06 2.22 -6.73
N LEU A 159 -16.96 2.71 -5.48
CA LEU A 159 -17.68 2.15 -4.33
C LEU A 159 -19.20 2.15 -4.55
N SER A 160 -19.75 3.23 -5.14
CA SER A 160 -21.17 3.31 -5.46
C SER A 160 -21.58 2.30 -6.54
N ARG A 161 -20.71 2.04 -7.54
CA ARG A 161 -20.97 0.98 -8.53
C ARG A 161 -20.92 -0.42 -7.92
N GLN A 162 -19.96 -0.65 -7.03
CA GLN A 162 -19.86 -1.94 -6.32
C GLN A 162 -21.06 -2.16 -5.39
N SER A 163 -21.52 -1.12 -4.70
CA SER A 163 -22.74 -1.16 -3.89
C SER A 163 -23.98 -1.48 -4.74
N ARG A 164 -24.13 -0.86 -5.92
CA ARG A 164 -25.23 -1.15 -6.84
C ARG A 164 -25.20 -2.60 -7.36
N ASN A 165 -24.00 -3.14 -7.62
CA ASN A 165 -23.89 -4.56 -8.01
C ASN A 165 -24.28 -5.51 -6.88
N LEU A 166 -24.00 -5.14 -5.62
CA LEU A 166 -24.48 -5.85 -4.45
C LEU A 166 -26.01 -5.73 -4.29
N GLU A 167 -26.55 -4.52 -4.48
CA GLU A 167 -28.00 -4.30 -4.46
C GLU A 167 -28.71 -5.14 -5.53
N VAL A 168 -28.20 -5.16 -6.76
CA VAL A 168 -28.78 -6.00 -7.83
C VAL A 168 -28.75 -7.50 -7.48
N ARG A 169 -27.67 -7.97 -6.84
CA ARG A 169 -27.59 -9.36 -6.35
C ARG A 169 -28.58 -9.61 -5.21
N LEU A 170 -28.68 -8.68 -4.26
CA LEU A 170 -29.66 -8.77 -3.17
C LEU A 170 -31.08 -8.65 -3.66
N GLU A 171 -31.37 -7.81 -4.69
CA GLU A 171 -32.68 -7.74 -5.32
C GLU A 171 -33.01 -9.02 -6.08
N GLN A 172 -32.05 -9.67 -6.73
CA GLN A 172 -32.24 -10.98 -7.35
C GLN A 172 -32.55 -12.06 -6.30
N GLU A 173 -31.85 -12.06 -5.16
CA GLU A 173 -32.16 -12.95 -4.04
C GLU A 173 -33.50 -12.60 -3.39
N ALA A 174 -33.79 -11.31 -3.20
CA ALA A 174 -35.06 -10.85 -2.66
C ALA A 174 -36.24 -11.16 -3.64
N SER A 175 -36.05 -10.98 -4.94
CA SER A 175 -37.08 -11.33 -5.96
C SER A 175 -37.31 -12.84 -6.01
N PHE A 176 -36.28 -13.65 -5.79
CA PHE A 176 -36.40 -15.09 -5.65
C PHE A 176 -37.18 -15.45 -4.38
N MET A 177 -36.90 -14.83 -3.24
CA MET A 177 -37.62 -15.01 -1.99
C MET A 177 -39.08 -14.52 -2.09
N LEU A 178 -39.33 -13.40 -2.78
CA LEU A 178 -40.66 -12.89 -3.06
C LEU A 178 -41.42 -13.86 -4.02
N GLY A 179 -40.74 -14.45 -5.00
CA GLY A 179 -41.30 -15.49 -5.87
C GLY A 179 -41.73 -16.71 -5.08
N ILE A 180 -40.90 -17.15 -4.11
CA ILE A 180 -41.25 -18.24 -3.21
C ILE A 180 -42.44 -17.86 -2.30
N SER A 181 -42.45 -16.66 -1.74
CA SER A 181 -43.55 -16.15 -0.89
C SER A 181 -44.86 -16.01 -1.66
N GLU A 182 -44.81 -15.59 -2.93
CA GLU A 182 -45.98 -15.47 -3.80
C GLU A 182 -46.51 -16.85 -4.21
N ILE A 183 -45.62 -17.82 -4.46
CA ILE A 183 -46.00 -19.21 -4.70
C ILE A 183 -46.63 -19.81 -3.44
N LEU A 184 -46.08 -19.54 -2.26
CA LEU A 184 -46.66 -19.97 -0.98
C LEU A 184 -48.02 -19.32 -0.69
N ARG A 185 -48.19 -18.02 -1.04
CA ARG A 185 -49.45 -17.29 -0.87
C ARG A 185 -50.52 -17.69 -1.90
N ARG A 186 -50.13 -18.05 -3.11
CA ARG A 186 -51.07 -18.71 -4.07
C ARG A 186 -51.45 -20.07 -3.64
N SER A 187 -50.61 -20.81 -2.92
CA SER A 187 -50.89 -22.13 -2.41
C SER A 187 -51.96 -22.17 -1.33
N GLU A 188 -52.19 -21.06 -0.64
CA GLU A 188 -53.33 -20.93 0.28
C GLU A 188 -54.68 -20.80 -0.43
N LYS A 189 -54.71 -20.49 -1.74
CA LYS A 189 -55.93 -20.32 -2.53
C LYS A 189 -56.19 -21.41 -3.59
N GLU A 190 -55.14 -22.11 -4.01
CA GLU A 190 -55.26 -23.25 -4.93
C GLU A 190 -54.46 -24.41 -4.36
N ALA A 191 -55.12 -25.55 -4.14
CA ALA A 191 -54.49 -26.76 -3.58
C ALA A 191 -53.28 -27.18 -4.46
N ILE A 192 -52.07 -26.77 -4.06
CA ILE A 192 -50.84 -27.25 -4.69
C ILE A 192 -50.84 -28.78 -4.55
N SER A 193 -50.81 -29.45 -5.68
CA SER A 193 -50.68 -30.89 -5.71
C SER A 193 -49.43 -31.29 -4.91
N ARG A 194 -49.53 -32.33 -4.04
CA ARG A 194 -48.41 -32.91 -3.31
C ARG A 194 -47.21 -33.22 -4.23
N GLU A 195 -47.47 -33.47 -5.50
CA GLU A 195 -46.45 -33.69 -6.54
C GLU A 195 -45.66 -32.45 -6.90
N GLN A 196 -46.30 -31.29 -6.98
CA GLN A 196 -45.59 -29.99 -7.26
C GLN A 196 -44.71 -29.61 -6.08
N LEU A 197 -45.16 -29.77 -4.86
CA LEU A 197 -44.38 -29.52 -3.66
C LEU A 197 -43.18 -30.50 -3.55
N SER A 198 -43.37 -31.75 -3.88
CA SER A 198 -42.30 -32.77 -3.89
C SER A 198 -41.26 -32.50 -5.00
N SER A 199 -41.70 -32.02 -6.16
CA SER A 199 -40.79 -31.67 -7.27
C SER A 199 -39.94 -30.43 -6.94
N LEU A 200 -40.54 -29.39 -6.34
CA LEU A 200 -39.83 -28.18 -5.90
C LEU A 200 -38.81 -28.51 -4.80
N ARG A 201 -39.19 -29.33 -3.82
CA ARG A 201 -38.30 -29.83 -2.78
C ARG A 201 -37.11 -30.59 -3.37
N LYS A 202 -37.34 -31.51 -4.30
CA LYS A 202 -36.24 -32.20 -5.00
C LYS A 202 -35.34 -31.28 -5.82
N GLN A 203 -35.90 -30.25 -6.42
CA GLN A 203 -35.06 -29.23 -7.14
C GLN A 203 -34.21 -28.41 -6.17
N LEU A 204 -34.76 -28.02 -5.03
CA LEU A 204 -34.02 -27.27 -3.99
C LEU A 204 -32.93 -28.17 -3.37
N GLU A 205 -33.25 -29.40 -3.00
CA GLU A 205 -32.28 -30.38 -2.49
C GLU A 205 -31.12 -30.55 -3.49
N LYS A 206 -31.42 -30.80 -4.77
CA LYS A 206 -30.36 -30.90 -5.80
C LYS A 206 -29.50 -29.64 -5.95
N ARG A 207 -30.09 -28.47 -5.78
CA ARG A 207 -29.32 -27.22 -5.84
C ARG A 207 -28.42 -27.00 -4.59
N VAL A 208 -28.93 -27.31 -3.42
CA VAL A 208 -28.17 -27.30 -2.17
C VAL A 208 -27.02 -28.29 -2.25
N ASP A 209 -27.31 -29.55 -2.64
CA ASP A 209 -26.27 -30.58 -2.80
C ASP A 209 -25.20 -30.15 -3.81
N ALA A 210 -25.58 -29.52 -4.91
CA ALA A 210 -24.65 -29.03 -5.92
C ALA A 210 -23.78 -27.88 -5.37
N LEU A 211 -24.34 -26.95 -4.58
CA LEU A 211 -23.62 -25.88 -3.94
C LEU A 211 -22.65 -26.36 -2.85
N GLU A 212 -23.11 -27.33 -2.04
CA GLU A 212 -22.28 -27.98 -1.04
C GLU A 212 -21.12 -28.75 -1.68
N ALA A 213 -21.41 -29.55 -2.71
CA ALA A 213 -20.40 -30.26 -3.47
C ALA A 213 -19.36 -29.32 -4.07
N ARG A 214 -19.78 -28.15 -4.62
CA ARG A 214 -18.89 -27.15 -5.16
C ARG A 214 -18.03 -26.50 -4.07
N SER A 215 -18.60 -26.18 -2.90
CA SER A 215 -17.87 -25.64 -1.76
C SER A 215 -16.84 -26.63 -1.22
N LEU A 216 -17.21 -27.90 -1.10
CA LEU A 216 -16.31 -28.99 -0.68
C LEU A 216 -15.20 -29.23 -1.70
N ALA A 217 -15.52 -29.22 -3.00
CA ALA A 217 -14.52 -29.35 -4.06
C ALA A 217 -13.49 -28.21 -3.99
N THR A 218 -13.92 -26.95 -3.85
CA THR A 218 -13.02 -25.80 -3.69
C THR A 218 -12.09 -25.95 -2.48
N ARG A 219 -12.62 -26.35 -1.32
CA ARG A 219 -11.80 -26.59 -0.12
C ARG A 219 -10.77 -27.68 -0.34
N LYS A 220 -11.19 -28.77 -0.99
CA LYS A 220 -10.30 -29.89 -1.32
C LYS A 220 -9.18 -29.46 -2.24
N VAL A 221 -9.50 -28.75 -3.33
CA VAL A 221 -8.51 -28.23 -4.27
C VAL A 221 -7.51 -27.33 -3.56
N ILE A 222 -7.96 -26.38 -2.75
CA ILE A 222 -7.06 -25.49 -1.99
C ILE A 222 -6.15 -26.31 -1.07
N ALA A 223 -6.71 -27.27 -0.31
CA ALA A 223 -5.94 -28.06 0.64
C ALA A 223 -4.89 -28.96 -0.05
N GLU A 224 -5.23 -29.56 -1.18
CA GLU A 224 -4.32 -30.41 -1.96
C GLU A 224 -3.27 -29.59 -2.69
N ALA A 225 -3.69 -28.56 -3.44
CA ALA A 225 -2.77 -27.74 -4.20
C ALA A 225 -1.80 -26.95 -3.32
N SER A 226 -2.23 -26.47 -2.16
CA SER A 226 -1.38 -25.71 -1.24
C SER A 226 -0.09 -26.44 -0.85
N ARG A 227 -0.12 -27.77 -0.78
CA ARG A 227 1.05 -28.61 -0.45
C ARG A 227 2.14 -28.58 -1.52
N SER A 228 1.81 -28.13 -2.71
CA SER A 228 2.71 -28.07 -3.85
C SER A 228 3.16 -26.63 -4.16
N ILE A 229 2.75 -25.65 -3.34
CA ILE A 229 3.12 -24.25 -3.51
C ILE A 229 4.36 -23.94 -2.67
N VAL A 230 5.38 -23.44 -3.31
CA VAL A 230 6.67 -23.14 -2.69
C VAL A 230 6.76 -21.66 -2.39
N PHE A 231 7.10 -21.33 -1.15
CA PHE A 231 7.54 -20.00 -0.78
C PHE A 231 9.02 -19.87 -1.15
N ILE A 232 9.33 -18.98 -2.08
CA ILE A 232 10.69 -18.65 -2.47
C ILE A 232 11.22 -17.53 -1.57
N GLN A 233 12.40 -17.75 -1.01
CA GLN A 233 13.18 -16.76 -0.29
C GLN A 233 14.58 -16.74 -0.89
N ALA A 234 15.02 -15.59 -1.36
CA ALA A 234 16.30 -15.49 -2.03
C ALA A 234 16.99 -14.16 -1.77
N SER A 235 18.32 -14.18 -1.98
CA SER A 235 19.12 -12.97 -2.09
C SER A 235 20.13 -13.10 -3.22
N TYR A 236 20.49 -11.96 -3.79
CA TYR A 236 21.55 -11.87 -4.80
C TYR A 236 22.42 -10.66 -4.53
N GLN A 237 23.62 -10.71 -5.05
CA GLN A 237 24.62 -9.66 -4.97
C GLN A 237 25.29 -9.48 -6.34
N TYR A 238 25.91 -8.32 -6.56
CA TYR A 238 26.74 -8.08 -7.73
C TYR A 238 28.20 -8.33 -7.37
N ILE A 239 28.89 -9.09 -8.23
CA ILE A 239 30.28 -9.49 -8.08
C ILE A 239 31.05 -9.00 -9.28
N ASP A 240 32.23 -8.40 -9.06
CA ASP A 240 33.13 -8.05 -10.15
C ASP A 240 33.74 -9.33 -10.78
N LEU A 241 33.55 -9.48 -12.07
CA LEU A 241 33.94 -10.69 -12.81
C LEU A 241 35.46 -10.91 -12.81
N ALA A 242 36.24 -9.82 -12.72
CA ALA A 242 37.70 -9.89 -12.78
C ALA A 242 38.36 -10.22 -11.45
N SER A 243 37.85 -9.63 -10.36
CA SER A 243 38.43 -9.80 -9.01
C SER A 243 37.65 -10.76 -8.11
N GLU A 244 36.47 -11.23 -8.57
CA GLU A 244 35.51 -12.02 -7.79
C GLU A 244 35.03 -11.33 -6.48
N LYS A 245 35.25 -10.01 -6.36
CA LYS A 245 34.84 -9.26 -5.18
C LYS A 245 33.38 -8.82 -5.28
N PRO A 246 32.59 -9.00 -4.21
CA PRO A 246 31.23 -8.51 -4.15
C PRO A 246 31.19 -7.02 -3.84
N LEU A 247 30.12 -6.33 -4.28
CA LEU A 247 29.84 -4.95 -3.90
C LEU A 247 29.55 -4.85 -2.41
N ARG A 248 30.08 -3.79 -1.78
CA ARG A 248 29.93 -3.45 -0.38
C ARG A 248 29.45 -2.03 -0.21
N TYR A 249 28.74 -1.77 0.85
CA TYR A 249 28.42 -0.40 1.26
C TYR A 249 29.67 0.30 1.80
N VAL A 250 29.76 1.61 1.58
CA VAL A 250 30.80 2.45 2.15
C VAL A 250 30.33 2.96 3.50
N LEU A 251 31.16 2.76 4.54
CA LEU A 251 30.92 3.31 5.87
C LEU A 251 31.75 4.57 6.12
N ASP A 252 31.24 5.44 6.95
CA ASP A 252 32.00 6.58 7.46
C ASP A 252 32.89 6.19 8.67
N SER A 253 33.54 7.17 9.30
CA SER A 253 34.38 6.95 10.49
C SER A 253 33.62 6.50 11.75
N ASN A 254 32.30 6.53 11.73
CA ASN A 254 31.41 6.11 12.83
C ASN A 254 30.68 4.80 12.55
N ASP A 255 31.12 4.05 11.53
CA ASP A 255 30.48 2.84 11.02
C ASP A 255 29.03 3.05 10.50
N GLU A 256 28.69 4.29 10.09
CA GLU A 256 27.40 4.59 9.48
C GLU A 256 27.48 4.58 7.94
N LEU A 257 26.37 4.19 7.29
CA LEU A 257 26.30 4.15 5.81
C LEU A 257 26.43 5.56 5.23
N ILE A 258 27.35 5.76 4.28
CA ILE A 258 27.44 6.98 3.50
C ILE A 258 26.30 7.00 2.48
N VAL A 259 25.38 7.95 2.64
CA VAL A 259 24.23 8.14 1.72
C VAL A 259 24.50 9.32 0.80
N THR A 260 24.45 9.08 -0.51
CA THR A 260 24.56 10.08 -1.57
C THR A 260 23.17 10.49 -2.07
N PRO A 261 23.02 11.56 -2.87
CA PRO A 261 21.76 11.89 -3.53
C PRO A 261 21.21 10.80 -4.45
N PHE A 262 22.05 9.81 -4.83
CA PHE A 262 21.68 8.68 -5.70
C PHE A 262 21.47 7.37 -4.93
N GLY A 263 21.56 7.42 -3.60
CA GLY A 263 21.44 6.25 -2.71
C GLY A 263 22.72 5.98 -1.91
N PRO A 264 22.78 4.86 -1.17
CA PRO A 264 23.97 4.49 -0.41
C PRO A 264 25.19 4.34 -1.33
N ALA A 265 26.34 4.85 -0.88
CA ALA A 265 27.59 4.68 -1.61
C ALA A 265 28.03 3.21 -1.59
N ILE A 266 28.46 2.71 -2.73
CA ILE A 266 28.90 1.31 -2.94
C ILE A 266 30.33 1.26 -3.49
N THR A 267 31.06 0.20 -3.18
CA THR A 267 32.46 0.02 -3.55
C THR A 267 32.80 -1.47 -3.69
N LEU A 268 33.87 -1.80 -4.40
CA LEU A 268 34.48 -3.12 -4.42
C LEU A 268 35.57 -3.30 -3.34
N GLU A 269 35.96 -2.21 -2.67
CA GLU A 269 37.03 -2.19 -1.69
C GLU A 269 36.45 -1.89 -0.29
N GLY A 270 37.18 -2.29 0.78
CA GLY A 270 36.81 -2.02 2.15
C GLY A 270 36.05 -3.17 2.84
N ASP A 271 35.69 -2.94 4.12
CA ASP A 271 35.15 -3.95 5.02
C ASP A 271 33.67 -3.70 5.37
N GLY A 272 32.99 -2.78 4.66
CA GLY A 272 31.58 -2.51 4.87
C GLY A 272 30.67 -3.71 4.54
N PRO A 273 29.39 -3.68 4.98
CA PRO A 273 28.45 -4.77 4.72
C PRO A 273 28.27 -5.05 3.23
N LEU A 274 27.98 -6.28 2.88
CA LEU A 274 27.67 -6.68 1.51
C LEU A 274 26.39 -5.98 1.02
N VAL A 275 26.38 -5.62 -0.27
CA VAL A 275 25.17 -5.15 -0.95
C VAL A 275 24.34 -6.37 -1.33
N GLU A 276 23.56 -6.87 -0.40
CA GLU A 276 22.66 -8.01 -0.56
C GLU A 276 21.23 -7.53 -0.87
N LEU A 277 20.67 -8.00 -1.98
CA LEU A 277 19.31 -7.68 -2.42
C LEU A 277 18.40 -8.87 -2.13
N GLN A 278 17.57 -8.72 -1.12
CA GLN A 278 16.69 -9.77 -0.58
C GLN A 278 15.29 -9.63 -1.16
N TYR A 279 14.66 -10.77 -1.51
CA TYR A 279 13.30 -10.79 -2.04
C TYR A 279 12.59 -12.11 -1.74
N THR A 280 11.28 -12.13 -1.98
CA THR A 280 10.44 -13.32 -1.87
C THR A 280 9.57 -13.47 -3.11
N GLY A 281 9.17 -14.71 -3.41
CA GLY A 281 8.30 -15.02 -4.53
C GLY A 281 7.52 -16.30 -4.29
N THR A 282 6.77 -16.71 -5.30
CA THR A 282 6.02 -17.96 -5.32
C THR A 282 6.52 -18.86 -6.45
N ALA A 283 6.62 -20.15 -6.18
CA ALA A 283 6.76 -21.19 -7.19
C ALA A 283 5.81 -22.34 -6.88
N PHE A 284 5.67 -23.29 -7.77
CA PHE A 284 4.89 -24.51 -7.51
C PHE A 284 5.47 -25.71 -8.25
N VAL A 285 5.20 -26.88 -7.73
CA VAL A 285 5.69 -28.16 -8.29
C VAL A 285 4.83 -28.58 -9.47
N VAL A 286 5.48 -28.95 -10.58
CA VAL A 286 4.79 -29.37 -11.81
C VAL A 286 5.65 -30.38 -12.59
N GLY A 287 5.01 -31.32 -13.29
CA GLY A 287 5.70 -32.28 -14.15
C GLY A 287 6.43 -33.39 -13.38
N ALA A 288 7.33 -33.06 -12.46
CA ALA A 288 8.03 -34.00 -11.58
C ALA A 288 8.17 -33.42 -10.16
N PRO A 289 8.34 -34.26 -9.11
CA PRO A 289 8.36 -33.78 -7.72
C PRO A 289 9.45 -32.75 -7.40
N ASN A 290 10.57 -32.79 -8.09
CA ASN A 290 11.72 -31.88 -7.91
C ASN A 290 11.74 -30.72 -8.90
N VAL A 291 10.73 -30.58 -9.76
CA VAL A 291 10.66 -29.52 -10.78
C VAL A 291 9.63 -28.46 -10.38
N LEU A 292 10.08 -27.21 -10.40
CA LEU A 292 9.28 -26.05 -10.02
C LEU A 292 9.14 -25.10 -11.21
N ILE A 293 8.00 -24.42 -11.27
CA ILE A 293 7.78 -23.27 -12.16
C ILE A 293 7.61 -22.02 -11.32
N THR A 294 8.20 -20.93 -11.81
CA THR A 294 7.98 -19.56 -11.34
C THR A 294 8.10 -18.59 -12.52
N ASN A 295 7.93 -17.29 -12.29
CA ASN A 295 8.23 -16.28 -13.30
C ASN A 295 9.73 -16.10 -13.50
N ARG A 296 10.12 -15.65 -14.71
CA ARG A 296 11.52 -15.30 -15.03
C ARG A 296 12.02 -14.18 -14.11
N HIS A 297 11.22 -13.14 -13.90
CA HIS A 297 11.59 -12.02 -13.00
C HIS A 297 11.75 -12.44 -11.53
N VAL A 298 11.17 -13.56 -11.08
CA VAL A 298 11.41 -14.15 -9.76
C VAL A 298 12.70 -14.97 -9.77
N ALA A 299 12.97 -15.71 -10.84
CA ALA A 299 14.16 -16.52 -10.97
C ALA A 299 15.42 -15.73 -11.37
N MET A 300 15.26 -14.55 -11.97
CA MET A 300 16.33 -13.64 -12.40
C MET A 300 15.97 -12.18 -12.01
N PRO A 301 15.88 -11.88 -10.70
CA PRO A 301 15.35 -10.60 -10.21
C PRO A 301 16.20 -9.39 -10.61
N TRP A 302 17.46 -9.60 -10.90
CA TRP A 302 18.38 -8.53 -11.35
C TRP A 302 17.97 -7.92 -12.68
N GLU A 303 17.30 -8.65 -13.58
CA GLU A 303 16.82 -8.10 -14.86
C GLU A 303 15.78 -6.98 -14.68
N SER A 304 15.08 -6.98 -13.55
CA SER A 304 14.14 -5.92 -13.17
C SER A 304 14.79 -4.78 -12.39
N ASN A 305 16.10 -4.87 -12.10
CA ASN A 305 16.83 -3.82 -11.39
C ASN A 305 17.23 -2.71 -12.36
N PRO A 306 16.82 -1.45 -12.15
CA PRO A 306 17.14 -0.34 -13.05
C PRO A 306 18.65 -0.08 -13.25
N ALA A 307 19.48 -0.51 -12.29
CA ALA A 307 20.93 -0.36 -12.35
C ALA A 307 21.65 -1.57 -13.02
N HIS A 308 20.90 -2.60 -13.41
CA HIS A 308 21.49 -3.86 -13.90
C HIS A 308 22.39 -3.65 -15.13
N GLU A 309 21.88 -2.99 -16.16
CA GLU A 309 22.65 -2.71 -17.39
C GLU A 309 23.91 -1.88 -17.11
N GLN A 310 23.83 -0.93 -16.17
CA GLN A 310 24.99 -0.15 -15.76
C GLN A 310 26.02 -1.01 -15.05
N PHE A 311 25.61 -1.89 -14.17
CA PHE A 311 26.48 -2.82 -13.46
C PHE A 311 27.16 -3.81 -14.43
N GLU A 312 26.43 -4.37 -15.38
CA GLU A 312 27.00 -5.22 -16.43
C GLU A 312 28.06 -4.49 -17.26
N THR A 313 27.80 -3.23 -17.65
CA THR A 313 28.76 -2.39 -18.36
C THR A 313 30.04 -2.15 -17.55
N MET A 314 29.94 -2.14 -16.22
CA MET A 314 31.08 -2.02 -15.30
C MET A 314 31.78 -3.36 -15.04
N GLY A 315 31.35 -4.46 -15.65
CA GLY A 315 31.92 -5.80 -15.46
C GLY A 315 31.41 -6.53 -14.23
N LEU A 316 30.31 -6.06 -13.63
CA LEU A 316 29.66 -6.71 -12.50
C LEU A 316 28.61 -7.70 -12.99
N VAL A 317 28.58 -8.88 -12.39
CA VAL A 317 27.58 -9.91 -12.68
C VAL A 317 26.73 -10.19 -11.44
N ALA A 318 25.43 -10.37 -11.64
CA ALA A 318 24.53 -10.76 -10.59
C ALA A 318 24.70 -12.25 -10.25
N LYS A 319 24.78 -12.57 -8.98
CA LYS A 319 24.90 -13.95 -8.48
C LYS A 319 24.05 -14.13 -7.25
N PHE A 320 23.34 -15.26 -7.18
CA PHE A 320 22.65 -15.64 -5.95
C PHE A 320 23.65 -15.87 -4.81
N ASP A 321 23.33 -15.30 -3.66
CA ASP A 321 23.96 -15.70 -2.39
C ASP A 321 23.19 -16.89 -1.81
N ARG A 322 21.86 -16.77 -1.71
CA ARG A 322 20.96 -17.86 -1.34
C ARG A 322 19.73 -17.89 -2.25
N PHE A 323 19.32 -19.08 -2.62
CA PHE A 323 18.08 -19.32 -3.37
C PHE A 323 17.43 -20.58 -2.81
N ILE A 324 16.46 -20.42 -1.95
CA ILE A 324 15.84 -21.50 -1.18
C ILE A 324 14.33 -21.46 -1.29
N GLY A 325 13.72 -22.63 -1.09
CA GLY A 325 12.28 -22.82 -1.07
C GLY A 325 11.79 -23.44 0.22
N TYR A 326 10.55 -23.12 0.59
CA TYR A 326 9.84 -23.75 1.70
C TYR A 326 8.53 -24.32 1.22
N LEU A 327 8.18 -25.52 1.68
CA LEU A 327 6.87 -26.10 1.49
C LEU A 327 6.02 -26.00 2.75
N PRO A 328 4.69 -25.85 2.62
CA PRO A 328 3.78 -25.85 3.75
C PRO A 328 3.88 -27.12 4.58
N GLY A 329 3.99 -26.96 5.90
CA GLY A 329 4.09 -28.08 6.84
C GLY A 329 5.43 -28.81 6.89
N VAL A 330 6.44 -28.33 6.15
CA VAL A 330 7.83 -28.80 6.22
C VAL A 330 8.64 -27.82 7.03
N ASP A 331 9.39 -28.29 8.04
CA ASP A 331 10.13 -27.47 9.00
C ASP A 331 11.52 -27.02 8.48
N LYS A 332 11.87 -27.39 7.25
CA LYS A 332 13.17 -27.11 6.63
C LYS A 332 13.01 -26.51 5.27
N TYR A 333 13.98 -25.68 4.88
CA TYR A 333 14.13 -25.23 3.51
C TYR A 333 14.87 -26.27 2.65
N PHE A 334 14.74 -26.15 1.35
CA PHE A 334 15.54 -26.86 0.36
C PHE A 334 16.19 -25.84 -0.60
N ASN A 335 17.33 -26.23 -1.17
CA ASN A 335 18.00 -25.39 -2.16
C ASN A 335 17.29 -25.48 -3.49
N VAL A 336 17.22 -24.34 -4.16
CA VAL A 336 16.62 -24.19 -5.48
C VAL A 336 17.68 -23.77 -6.49
N GLN A 337 17.64 -24.36 -7.67
CA GLN A 337 18.56 -24.04 -8.76
C GLN A 337 17.76 -23.65 -10.01
N LEU A 338 18.27 -22.66 -10.75
CA LEU A 338 17.73 -22.30 -12.05
C LEU A 338 18.15 -23.33 -13.10
N VAL A 339 17.17 -23.98 -13.72
CA VAL A 339 17.39 -24.94 -14.81
C VAL A 339 17.37 -24.21 -16.15
N ALA A 340 16.32 -23.43 -16.38
CA ALA A 340 16.12 -22.66 -17.60
C ALA A 340 15.20 -21.47 -17.34
N ALA A 341 15.44 -20.37 -18.03
CA ALA A 341 14.54 -19.23 -18.12
C ALA A 341 14.22 -18.97 -19.58
N SER A 342 12.96 -18.65 -19.88
CA SER A 342 12.53 -18.39 -21.25
C SER A 342 12.87 -16.95 -21.65
N ASP A 343 13.39 -16.75 -22.86
CA ASP A 343 13.63 -15.41 -23.41
C ASP A 343 12.39 -14.80 -24.07
N GLU A 344 11.36 -15.62 -24.32
CA GLU A 344 10.13 -15.19 -25.00
C GLU A 344 8.99 -14.88 -24.06
N ILE A 345 8.94 -15.52 -22.90
CA ILE A 345 7.84 -15.43 -21.93
C ILE A 345 8.41 -15.33 -20.52
N ASP A 346 7.66 -14.67 -19.62
CA ASP A 346 8.07 -14.47 -18.22
C ASP A 346 7.90 -15.75 -17.38
N ILE A 347 8.67 -16.81 -17.75
CA ILE A 347 8.68 -18.12 -17.07
C ILE A 347 10.09 -18.63 -16.89
N ALA A 348 10.33 -19.28 -15.77
CA ALA A 348 11.52 -20.06 -15.46
C ALA A 348 11.16 -21.42 -14.87
N VAL A 349 11.99 -22.40 -15.18
CA VAL A 349 11.99 -23.75 -14.58
C VAL A 349 13.13 -23.83 -13.59
N LEU A 350 12.81 -24.25 -12.40
CA LEU A 350 13.72 -24.46 -11.29
C LEU A 350 13.75 -25.94 -10.93
N SER A 351 14.82 -26.38 -10.29
CA SER A 351 14.90 -27.71 -9.70
C SER A 351 15.31 -27.64 -8.23
N SER A 352 14.92 -28.66 -7.47
CA SER A 352 15.44 -28.90 -6.12
C SER A 352 16.33 -30.12 -6.12
N ASP A 353 17.46 -30.03 -5.43
CA ASP A 353 18.35 -31.16 -5.21
C ASP A 353 17.93 -32.04 -4.01
N ASP A 354 16.84 -31.66 -3.32
CA ASP A 354 16.36 -32.43 -2.17
C ASP A 354 15.53 -33.62 -2.62
N PRO A 355 16.05 -34.86 -2.45
CA PRO A 355 15.32 -36.09 -2.81
C PRO A 355 14.12 -36.35 -1.90
N MET A 356 13.98 -35.63 -0.78
CA MET A 356 12.88 -35.71 0.19
C MET A 356 11.71 -34.76 -0.13
N LEU A 357 11.71 -34.13 -1.29
CA LEU A 357 10.61 -33.25 -1.70
C LEU A 357 9.36 -34.10 -2.01
N GLU A 358 8.55 -34.35 -0.99
CA GLU A 358 7.31 -35.14 -1.10
C GLU A 358 6.13 -34.36 -1.76
N ALA A 359 6.41 -33.27 -2.45
CA ALA A 359 5.39 -32.49 -3.09
C ALA A 359 4.85 -33.18 -4.35
N HIS A 360 3.53 -33.18 -4.48
CA HIS A 360 2.86 -33.76 -5.66
C HIS A 360 2.77 -32.71 -6.77
N PRO A 361 3.24 -33.03 -8.01
CA PRO A 361 3.11 -32.13 -9.13
C PRO A 361 1.65 -31.76 -9.38
N LEU A 362 1.38 -30.46 -9.54
CA LEU A 362 0.04 -30.00 -9.92
C LEU A 362 -0.26 -30.43 -11.37
N PRO A 363 -1.47 -30.94 -11.63
CA PRO A 363 -1.89 -31.25 -12.98
C PRO A 363 -2.09 -29.96 -13.80
N THR A 364 -1.80 -30.04 -15.08
CA THR A 364 -2.00 -28.93 -16.02
C THR A 364 -3.28 -29.13 -16.82
N ALA A 365 -4.06 -28.06 -16.99
CA ALA A 365 -5.31 -28.14 -17.75
C ALA A 365 -5.04 -28.40 -19.24
N LEU A 366 -5.77 -29.35 -19.80
CA LEU A 366 -5.78 -29.63 -21.23
C LEU A 366 -6.85 -28.80 -21.97
N THR A 367 -7.86 -28.35 -21.24
CA THR A 367 -8.99 -27.58 -21.78
C THR A 367 -8.70 -26.08 -21.68
N ALA A 368 -8.98 -25.36 -22.75
CA ALA A 368 -8.85 -23.91 -22.74
C ALA A 368 -9.87 -23.28 -21.79
N VAL A 369 -9.40 -22.40 -20.92
CA VAL A 369 -10.24 -21.60 -20.01
C VAL A 369 -11.02 -20.55 -20.82
N GLN A 370 -12.22 -20.21 -20.34
CA GLN A 370 -13.10 -19.23 -20.98
C GLN A 370 -13.46 -18.07 -20.04
N PRO A 371 -13.81 -16.90 -20.56
CA PRO A 371 -14.38 -15.82 -19.76
C PRO A 371 -15.63 -16.29 -19.01
N GLY A 372 -15.69 -16.00 -17.70
CA GLY A 372 -16.74 -16.48 -16.81
C GLY A 372 -16.35 -17.71 -15.99
N ASP A 373 -15.28 -18.41 -16.33
CA ASP A 373 -14.79 -19.53 -15.53
C ASP A 373 -14.27 -19.06 -14.17
N GLU A 374 -14.53 -19.83 -13.14
CA GLU A 374 -14.01 -19.58 -11.81
C GLU A 374 -12.58 -20.07 -11.68
N VAL A 375 -11.78 -19.29 -10.98
CA VAL A 375 -10.37 -19.59 -10.77
C VAL A 375 -9.97 -19.43 -9.30
N LEU A 376 -8.93 -20.18 -8.92
CA LEU A 376 -8.26 -20.10 -7.64
C LEU A 376 -6.80 -19.71 -7.88
N LEU A 377 -6.37 -18.60 -7.33
CA LEU A 377 -4.97 -18.22 -7.29
C LEU A 377 -4.40 -18.59 -5.93
N ILE A 378 -3.27 -19.31 -5.91
CA ILE A 378 -2.61 -19.73 -4.67
C ILE A 378 -1.16 -19.25 -4.70
N GLY A 379 -0.71 -18.62 -3.62
CA GLY A 379 0.65 -18.09 -3.55
C GLY A 379 0.96 -17.36 -2.26
N TYR A 380 2.03 -16.58 -2.25
CA TYR A 380 2.52 -15.85 -1.08
C TYR A 380 2.54 -14.32 -1.34
N PRO A 381 1.38 -13.69 -1.54
CA PRO A 381 1.32 -12.25 -1.74
C PRO A 381 1.88 -11.51 -0.53
N THR A 382 2.61 -10.41 -0.74
CA THR A 382 3.38 -9.64 0.26
C THR A 382 4.43 -10.46 1.04
N GLY A 383 4.73 -11.68 0.63
CA GLY A 383 5.79 -12.51 1.20
C GLY A 383 5.65 -12.71 2.71
N VAL A 384 6.76 -12.48 3.43
CA VAL A 384 6.85 -12.68 4.89
C VAL A 384 5.82 -11.84 5.67
N GLN A 385 5.53 -10.62 5.21
CA GLN A 385 4.60 -9.72 5.91
C GLN A 385 3.18 -10.30 6.01
N ALA A 386 2.68 -10.91 4.93
CA ALA A 386 1.36 -11.54 4.97
C ALA A 386 1.33 -12.79 5.84
N ILE A 387 2.43 -13.50 5.96
CA ILE A 387 2.53 -14.66 6.85
C ILE A 387 2.50 -14.15 8.30
N LEU A 388 3.33 -13.17 8.66
CA LEU A 388 3.37 -12.57 10.00
C LEU A 388 2.02 -11.96 10.41
N ALA A 389 1.34 -11.28 9.51
CA ALA A 389 0.01 -10.69 9.79
C ALA A 389 -1.07 -11.74 10.14
N ARG A 390 -0.84 -13.01 9.85
CA ARG A 390 -1.74 -14.15 10.13
C ARG A 390 -1.31 -14.99 11.31
N THR A 391 -0.15 -14.68 11.91
CA THR A 391 0.35 -15.38 13.10
C THR A 391 -0.30 -14.84 14.38
N ASP A 392 -0.28 -15.63 15.44
CA ASP A 392 -0.76 -15.21 16.75
C ASP A 392 0.21 -14.25 17.44
N ALA A 393 -0.30 -13.51 18.45
CA ALA A 393 0.48 -12.56 19.21
C ALA A 393 1.67 -13.22 19.95
N LYS A 394 1.50 -14.47 20.40
CA LYS A 394 2.53 -15.21 21.11
C LYS A 394 3.77 -15.43 20.25
N PHE A 395 3.58 -15.82 18.98
CA PHE A 395 4.69 -15.99 18.05
C PHE A 395 5.39 -14.65 17.73
N LEU A 396 4.62 -13.56 17.63
CA LEU A 396 5.18 -12.22 17.41
C LEU A 396 6.01 -11.75 18.60
N ASP A 397 5.58 -12.05 19.83
CA ASP A 397 6.33 -11.76 21.06
C ASP A 397 7.62 -12.59 21.10
N GLU A 398 7.57 -13.89 20.80
CA GLU A 398 8.76 -14.78 20.75
C GLU A 398 9.80 -14.33 19.70
N ILE A 399 9.34 -13.79 18.57
CA ILE A 399 10.24 -13.18 17.58
C ILE A 399 10.80 -11.86 18.12
N GLY A 400 9.98 -10.99 18.72
CA GLY A 400 10.38 -9.68 19.21
C GLY A 400 11.43 -9.70 20.31
N GLU A 401 11.51 -10.77 21.10
CA GLU A 401 12.54 -10.98 22.13
C GLU A 401 13.91 -11.38 21.55
N THR A 402 14.02 -11.63 20.25
CA THR A 402 15.26 -12.07 19.62
C THR A 402 16.03 -10.88 19.06
N ASP A 403 17.23 -10.61 19.55
CA ASP A 403 18.11 -9.48 19.16
C ASP A 403 18.51 -9.45 17.67
N ALA A 404 18.22 -10.48 16.89
CA ALA A 404 18.58 -10.61 15.48
C ALA A 404 17.36 -10.96 14.60
N LEU A 405 16.46 -10.01 14.39
CA LEU A 405 15.36 -10.12 13.43
C LEU A 405 15.86 -9.92 11.98
N GLY A 406 16.65 -10.88 11.48
CA GLY A 406 17.09 -10.87 10.09
C GLY A 406 16.06 -11.49 9.15
N PHE A 407 16.11 -11.10 7.88
CA PHE A 407 15.28 -11.63 6.79
C PHE A 407 15.21 -13.17 6.76
N TRP A 408 16.34 -13.85 6.99
CA TRP A 408 16.46 -15.31 6.99
C TRP A 408 15.87 -15.93 8.25
N THR A 409 16.25 -15.42 9.41
CA THR A 409 15.88 -15.97 10.72
C THR A 409 14.36 -15.97 10.96
N VAL A 410 13.67 -14.94 10.51
CA VAL A 410 12.20 -14.84 10.65
C VAL A 410 11.52 -15.97 9.88
N VAL A 411 11.95 -16.24 8.65
CA VAL A 411 11.32 -17.28 7.82
C VAL A 411 11.67 -18.68 8.32
N GLU A 412 12.89 -18.91 8.79
CA GLU A 412 13.29 -20.17 9.43
C GLU A 412 12.42 -20.47 10.66
N LYS A 413 12.15 -19.47 11.51
CA LYS A 413 11.26 -19.62 12.68
C LYS A 413 9.81 -19.89 12.25
N LEU A 414 9.31 -19.19 11.20
CA LEU A 414 7.99 -19.45 10.64
C LEU A 414 7.87 -20.88 10.10
N SER A 415 8.91 -21.37 9.42
CA SER A 415 8.97 -22.73 8.90
C SER A 415 8.96 -23.77 10.04
N ALA A 416 9.86 -23.62 11.01
CA ALA A 416 9.95 -24.50 12.17
C ALA A 416 8.63 -24.58 12.98
N SER A 417 7.85 -23.51 12.96
CA SER A 417 6.54 -23.45 13.62
C SER A 417 5.38 -23.89 12.72
N GLY A 418 5.65 -24.35 11.49
CA GLY A 418 4.63 -24.80 10.53
C GLY A 418 3.70 -23.67 10.05
N LEU A 419 4.12 -22.42 10.18
CA LEU A 419 3.29 -21.23 9.85
C LEU A 419 3.41 -20.80 8.39
N ILE A 420 4.35 -21.35 7.62
CA ILE A 420 4.45 -21.09 6.18
C ILE A 420 3.27 -21.78 5.48
N SER A 421 2.29 -20.99 5.10
CA SER A 421 1.14 -21.47 4.32
C SER A 421 0.74 -20.45 3.27
N PRO A 422 0.43 -20.88 2.03
CA PRO A 422 0.02 -19.97 0.99
C PRO A 422 -1.37 -19.38 1.25
N LEU A 423 -1.65 -18.25 0.64
CA LEU A 423 -2.98 -17.66 0.59
C LEU A 423 -3.67 -18.13 -0.70
N ALA A 424 -4.91 -18.59 -0.57
CA ALA A 424 -5.78 -18.87 -1.71
C ALA A 424 -6.81 -17.77 -1.86
N THR A 425 -6.93 -17.24 -3.07
CA THR A 425 -7.96 -16.27 -3.45
C THR A 425 -8.78 -16.83 -4.61
N ARG A 426 -10.07 -16.47 -4.69
CA ARG A 426 -10.98 -16.90 -5.72
C ARG A 426 -11.39 -15.73 -6.59
N GLY A 427 -11.49 -15.96 -7.87
CA GLY A 427 -11.92 -14.97 -8.84
C GLY A 427 -12.60 -15.60 -10.05
N ILE A 428 -12.82 -14.77 -11.06
CA ILE A 428 -13.46 -15.14 -12.34
C ILE A 428 -12.54 -14.66 -13.47
N VAL A 429 -12.42 -15.45 -14.52
CA VAL A 429 -11.76 -15.07 -15.75
C VAL A 429 -12.58 -14.00 -16.46
N GLY A 430 -12.00 -12.85 -16.68
CA GLY A 430 -12.62 -11.74 -17.40
C GLY A 430 -12.32 -11.76 -18.90
N GLN A 431 -11.11 -12.17 -19.26
CA GLN A 431 -10.66 -12.23 -20.66
C GLN A 431 -9.59 -13.29 -20.86
N VAL A 432 -9.60 -13.90 -22.02
CA VAL A 432 -8.56 -14.85 -22.47
C VAL A 432 -8.04 -14.39 -23.82
N THR A 433 -6.73 -14.31 -23.93
CA THR A 433 -6.00 -14.09 -25.18
C THR A 433 -4.99 -15.21 -25.40
N ARG A 434 -4.27 -15.18 -26.51
CA ARG A 434 -3.17 -16.11 -26.75
C ARG A 434 -2.08 -15.99 -25.69
N ASP A 435 -1.81 -14.77 -25.21
CA ASP A 435 -0.65 -14.43 -24.40
C ASP A 435 -0.99 -14.13 -22.93
N ALA A 436 -2.28 -14.01 -22.59
CA ALA A 436 -2.70 -13.70 -21.23
C ALA A 436 -4.08 -14.24 -20.88
N VAL A 437 -4.24 -14.63 -19.63
CA VAL A 437 -5.53 -14.84 -18.94
C VAL A 437 -5.69 -13.69 -17.96
N VAL A 438 -6.75 -12.89 -18.12
CA VAL A 438 -7.11 -11.79 -17.22
C VAL A 438 -8.16 -12.28 -16.23
N TYR A 439 -7.95 -12.08 -14.93
CA TYR A 439 -8.87 -12.54 -13.87
C TYR A 439 -8.83 -11.59 -12.67
N ASP A 440 -9.84 -11.67 -11.80
CA ASP A 440 -10.03 -10.78 -10.65
C ASP A 440 -9.72 -11.42 -9.28
N ALA A 441 -9.09 -12.62 -9.24
CA ALA A 441 -8.62 -13.20 -8.00
C ALA A 441 -7.53 -12.31 -7.38
N GLY A 442 -7.73 -11.84 -6.14
CA GLY A 442 -6.84 -10.86 -5.52
C GLY A 442 -5.41 -11.38 -5.32
N THR A 443 -4.43 -10.59 -5.72
CA THR A 443 -3.00 -10.82 -5.49
C THR A 443 -2.24 -9.51 -5.37
N THR A 444 -0.95 -9.58 -5.02
CA THR A 444 -0.01 -8.47 -4.96
C THR A 444 1.42 -8.99 -5.14
N TYR A 445 2.43 -8.12 -4.96
CA TYR A 445 3.85 -8.50 -5.00
C TYR A 445 4.12 -9.74 -4.14
N GLY A 446 4.95 -10.65 -4.62
CA GLY A 446 5.23 -11.96 -4.00
C GLY A 446 4.28 -13.08 -4.45
N GLY A 447 3.10 -12.76 -4.99
CA GLY A 447 2.20 -13.74 -5.63
C GLY A 447 2.63 -14.14 -7.04
N SER A 448 3.61 -13.45 -7.64
CA SER A 448 4.20 -13.80 -8.94
C SER A 448 4.78 -15.22 -8.90
N GLY A 449 4.54 -15.99 -9.97
CA GLY A 449 4.93 -17.40 -10.07
C GLY A 449 3.94 -18.37 -9.42
N GLY A 450 2.87 -17.88 -8.77
CA GLY A 450 1.82 -18.72 -8.22
C GLY A 450 0.90 -19.31 -9.31
N PRO A 451 0.39 -20.53 -9.14
CA PRO A 451 -0.56 -21.13 -10.09
C PRO A 451 -1.94 -20.50 -10.00
N VAL A 452 -2.55 -20.31 -11.15
CA VAL A 452 -3.97 -20.06 -11.30
C VAL A 452 -4.62 -21.39 -11.67
N LEU A 453 -5.51 -21.88 -10.81
CA LEU A 453 -6.15 -23.19 -10.95
C LEU A 453 -7.61 -23.06 -11.35
N ASN A 454 -8.11 -24.05 -12.08
CA ASN A 454 -9.56 -24.26 -12.21
C ASN A 454 -10.13 -24.96 -10.95
N LEU A 455 -11.44 -25.19 -10.90
CA LEU A 455 -12.09 -25.87 -9.77
C LEU A 455 -11.80 -27.38 -9.72
N GLN A 456 -11.14 -27.94 -10.72
CA GLN A 456 -10.62 -29.31 -10.75
C GLN A 456 -9.22 -29.41 -10.13
N GLY A 457 -8.58 -28.27 -9.82
CA GLY A 457 -7.21 -28.21 -9.30
C GLY A 457 -6.13 -28.25 -10.39
N GLU A 458 -6.51 -28.07 -11.64
CA GLU A 458 -5.56 -28.06 -12.76
C GLU A 458 -5.05 -26.63 -13.00
N VAL A 459 -3.77 -26.51 -13.28
CA VAL A 459 -3.12 -25.23 -13.61
C VAL A 459 -3.58 -24.75 -14.99
N ILE A 460 -4.23 -23.59 -15.04
CA ILE A 460 -4.66 -22.93 -16.28
C ILE A 460 -3.73 -21.79 -16.69
N ALA A 461 -3.07 -21.16 -15.73
CA ALA A 461 -2.11 -20.08 -15.97
C ALA A 461 -1.14 -19.98 -14.79
N VAL A 462 -0.04 -19.22 -15.00
CA VAL A 462 0.87 -18.76 -13.95
C VAL A 462 0.68 -17.26 -13.76
N ASN A 463 0.42 -16.85 -12.54
CA ASN A 463 0.28 -15.43 -12.19
C ASN A 463 1.59 -14.69 -12.44
N THR A 464 1.56 -13.61 -13.21
CA THR A 464 2.79 -12.90 -13.58
C THR A 464 2.80 -11.44 -13.17
N SER A 465 1.72 -10.71 -13.35
CA SER A 465 1.68 -9.28 -13.02
C SER A 465 0.29 -8.78 -12.62
N ILE A 466 0.28 -7.63 -11.97
CA ILE A 466 -0.90 -6.85 -11.66
C ILE A 466 -1.07 -5.83 -12.79
N MET A 467 -2.29 -5.63 -13.27
CA MET A 467 -2.57 -4.58 -14.23
C MET A 467 -2.59 -3.23 -13.50
N GLU A 468 -1.48 -2.50 -13.57
CA GLU A 468 -1.39 -1.16 -12.98
C GLU A 468 -2.42 -0.22 -13.61
N GLY A 469 -3.16 0.49 -12.77
CA GLY A 469 -4.22 1.41 -13.20
C GLY A 469 -5.61 0.80 -13.32
N PHE A 470 -5.76 -0.53 -13.21
CA PHE A 470 -7.04 -1.22 -13.12
C PHE A 470 -7.07 -2.14 -11.90
N SER A 471 -7.42 -1.58 -10.75
CA SER A 471 -7.54 -2.34 -9.50
C SER A 471 -8.64 -3.40 -9.64
N GLY A 472 -8.24 -4.68 -9.63
CA GLY A 472 -9.16 -5.82 -9.74
C GLY A 472 -8.93 -6.70 -10.97
N ALA A 473 -7.90 -6.44 -11.78
CA ALA A 473 -7.49 -7.35 -12.83
C ALA A 473 -6.02 -7.75 -12.65
N ASN A 474 -5.77 -9.04 -12.74
CA ASN A 474 -4.46 -9.65 -12.72
C ASN A 474 -4.22 -10.39 -14.03
N LEU A 475 -2.96 -10.51 -14.39
CA LEU A 475 -2.52 -11.19 -15.61
C LEU A 475 -1.82 -12.50 -15.25
N GLY A 476 -2.25 -13.58 -15.88
CA GLY A 476 -1.57 -14.86 -15.83
C GLY A 476 -1.14 -15.29 -17.23
N LEU A 477 0.04 -15.90 -17.33
CA LEU A 477 0.51 -16.50 -18.56
C LEU A 477 -0.18 -17.85 -18.76
N PRO A 478 -0.91 -18.08 -19.88
CA PRO A 478 -1.65 -19.31 -20.14
C PRO A 478 -0.75 -20.54 -20.09
N ILE A 479 -1.21 -21.61 -19.45
CA ILE A 479 -0.43 -22.86 -19.34
C ILE A 479 -0.08 -23.45 -20.71
N ALA A 480 -0.93 -23.30 -21.70
CA ALA A 480 -0.69 -23.75 -23.06
C ALA A 480 0.57 -23.11 -23.71
N ARG A 481 0.93 -21.88 -23.28
CA ARG A 481 2.16 -21.21 -23.73
C ARG A 481 3.40 -21.72 -22.99
N ILE A 482 3.22 -22.25 -21.80
CA ILE A 482 4.30 -22.71 -20.91
C ILE A 482 4.68 -24.15 -21.20
N LEU A 483 3.73 -25.00 -21.56
CA LEU A 483 3.93 -26.44 -21.74
C LEU A 483 5.08 -26.80 -22.67
N PRO A 484 5.28 -26.18 -23.86
CA PRO A 484 6.39 -26.52 -24.72
C PRO A 484 7.75 -26.26 -24.06
N PHE A 485 7.90 -25.12 -23.37
CA PHE A 485 9.12 -24.77 -22.66
C PHE A 485 9.37 -25.70 -21.46
N LEU A 486 8.32 -26.04 -20.71
CA LEU A 486 8.42 -27.01 -19.61
C LEU A 486 8.87 -28.39 -20.11
N GLN A 487 8.30 -28.91 -21.19
CA GLN A 487 8.67 -30.20 -21.76
C GLN A 487 10.15 -30.24 -22.20
N GLN A 488 10.61 -29.22 -22.91
CA GLN A 488 12.01 -29.08 -23.29
C GLN A 488 12.94 -29.05 -22.07
N SER A 489 12.55 -28.33 -21.02
CA SER A 489 13.33 -28.23 -19.78
C SER A 489 13.39 -29.57 -19.03
N LEU A 490 12.30 -30.32 -18.99
CA LEU A 490 12.23 -31.66 -18.38
C LEU A 490 13.13 -32.67 -19.12
N GLU A 491 13.21 -32.60 -20.46
CA GLU A 491 14.10 -33.43 -21.25
C GLU A 491 15.56 -33.10 -20.95
N SER A 492 15.89 -31.83 -20.77
CA SER A 492 17.24 -31.38 -20.39
C SER A 492 17.67 -31.85 -18.99
N ILE A 493 16.77 -31.89 -18.03
CA ILE A 493 17.02 -32.42 -16.68
C ILE A 493 17.36 -33.93 -16.79
N LYS A 494 16.49 -34.70 -17.44
CA LYS A 494 16.67 -36.15 -17.60
C LYS A 494 17.96 -36.56 -18.34
N SER A 495 18.49 -35.65 -19.18
CA SER A 495 19.73 -35.90 -19.90
C SER A 495 21.01 -35.60 -19.08
N ARG A 496 20.83 -34.96 -17.91
CA ARG A 496 21.91 -34.62 -16.95
C ARG A 496 22.02 -35.61 -15.81
N GLU A 497 20.95 -36.35 -15.54
CA GLU A 497 20.92 -37.53 -14.61
C GLU A 497 21.50 -38.78 -15.33
#